data_efeca9220cda1ea3b403cdf2cd1d6386
#
_entry.id   efeca9220cda1ea3b403cdf2cd1d6386
#
_cell.length_a   1.000
_cell.length_b   1.000
_cell.length_c   1.000
_cell.angle_alpha   90.00
_cell.angle_beta   90.00
_cell.angle_gamma   90.00
#
_symmetry.space_group_name_H-M   'P 1'
#
loop_
_entity.id
_entity.type
_entity.pdbx_description
1 polymer ?
#
loop_
_entity_poly.entity_id
_entity_poly.type
_entity_poly.pdbx_seq_one_letter_code
_entity_poly.pdbx_strand_id
1 'polypeptide(L)'
;MTAAWVSRVSMSPPLIMVSIAPSRYTLELIRRNGEFAVNIVGETLEKTAYGIFGSRTGRGIDKIAESRVKARRGEKTVVPLLEEATVALECKLVKTVEAGDHVLVIGEVVNALKFSEEQPIVFTP
;
A
#
# COMPACT_ATOMS: atom_id res chain seq x y z
N MET A 1 0.49 4.69 -4.28
CA MET A 1 1.93 5.02 -4.26
C MET A 1 2.77 3.77 -4.06
N THR A 2 4.01 3.81 -4.44
CA THR A 2 4.97 2.75 -4.16
C THR A 2 5.69 3.05 -2.86
N ALA A 3 5.79 2.06 -1.97
CA ALA A 3 6.44 2.21 -0.68
C ALA A 3 7.53 1.14 -0.52
N ALA A 4 8.69 1.55 0.01
CA ALA A 4 9.80 0.66 0.30
C ALA A 4 9.96 0.39 1.80
N TRP A 5 9.53 1.33 2.63
CA TRP A 5 9.70 1.24 4.09
C TRP A 5 8.42 0.73 4.74
N VAL A 6 8.31 -0.59 4.77
CA VAL A 6 7.15 -1.30 5.31
C VAL A 6 7.65 -2.41 6.23
N SER A 7 7.06 -2.54 7.39
CA SER A 7 7.44 -3.58 8.34
C SER A 7 6.28 -3.98 9.22
N ARG A 8 6.29 -5.25 9.64
CA ARG A 8 5.44 -5.69 10.74
C ARG A 8 5.98 -5.10 12.05
N VAL A 9 5.08 -4.61 12.90
CA VAL A 9 5.45 -4.03 14.19
C VAL A 9 4.76 -4.68 15.40
N SER A 10 3.77 -5.55 15.16
CA SER A 10 3.09 -6.31 16.20
C SER A 10 2.50 -7.59 15.65
N MET A 11 2.49 -8.63 16.46
CA MET A 11 1.91 -9.93 16.09
C MET A 11 0.45 -10.04 16.54
N SER A 12 0.15 -9.54 17.74
CA SER A 12 -1.18 -9.63 18.34
C SER A 12 -1.50 -8.35 19.11
N PRO A 13 -2.28 -7.44 18.52
CA PRO A 13 -2.91 -7.52 17.20
C PRO A 13 -1.88 -7.47 16.06
N PRO A 14 -2.23 -7.95 14.85
CA PRO A 14 -1.32 -7.91 13.71
C PRO A 14 -1.24 -6.48 13.14
N LEU A 15 -0.16 -5.78 13.44
CA LEU A 15 0.04 -4.41 13.00
C LEU A 15 1.17 -4.33 11.99
N ILE A 16 0.97 -3.48 10.99
CA ILE A 16 1.96 -3.17 9.97
C ILE A 16 2.18 -1.67 9.94
N MET A 17 3.42 -1.27 9.70
CA MET A 17 3.82 0.12 9.59
C MET A 17 4.26 0.42 8.16
N VAL A 18 3.82 1.56 7.63
CA VAL A 18 4.31 2.11 6.37
C VAL A 18 4.82 3.52 6.65
N SER A 19 6.06 3.80 6.28
CA SER A 19 6.66 5.12 6.45
C SER A 19 6.43 5.94 5.19
N ILE A 20 5.73 7.07 5.32
CA ILE A 20 5.28 7.89 4.19
C ILE A 20 5.73 9.33 4.38
N ALA A 21 6.29 9.95 3.33
CA ALA A 21 6.64 11.36 3.38
C ALA A 21 5.36 12.23 3.51
N PRO A 22 5.39 13.30 4.31
CA PRO A 22 4.18 14.11 4.58
C PRO A 22 3.51 14.71 3.35
N SER A 23 4.26 14.94 2.27
CA SER A 23 3.73 15.53 1.03
C SER A 23 2.96 14.53 0.15
N ARG A 24 2.99 13.24 0.46
CA ARG A 24 2.34 12.24 -0.38
C ARG A 24 0.81 12.30 -0.25
N TYR A 25 0.14 12.31 -1.39
CA TYR A 25 -1.32 12.31 -1.44
C TYR A 25 -1.93 11.07 -0.75
N THR A 26 -1.26 9.93 -0.82
CA THR A 26 -1.69 8.70 -0.17
C THR A 26 -1.88 8.89 1.34
N LEU A 27 -0.98 9.64 2.01
CA LEU A 27 -1.10 9.90 3.44
C LEU A 27 -2.39 10.68 3.75
N GLU A 28 -2.71 11.66 2.91
CA GLU A 28 -3.94 12.44 3.03
C GLU A 28 -5.18 11.56 2.90
N LEU A 29 -5.18 10.66 1.92
CA LEU A 29 -6.28 9.72 1.70
C LEU A 29 -6.44 8.73 2.85
N ILE A 30 -5.34 8.20 3.39
CA ILE A 30 -5.37 7.29 4.54
C ILE A 30 -5.97 7.99 5.76
N ARG A 31 -5.54 9.22 6.05
CA ARG A 31 -6.07 9.98 7.18
C ARG A 31 -7.55 10.27 7.03
N ARG A 32 -7.98 10.56 5.81
CA ARG A 32 -9.39 10.86 5.52
C ARG A 32 -10.28 9.64 5.63
N ASN A 33 -9.83 8.50 5.12
CA ASN A 33 -10.66 7.30 5.00
C ASN A 33 -10.49 6.30 6.16
N GLY A 34 -9.37 6.35 6.87
CA GLY A 34 -9.11 5.44 7.98
C GLY A 34 -8.82 4.00 7.56
N GLU A 35 -8.57 3.76 6.28
CA GLU A 35 -8.31 2.44 5.72
C GLU A 35 -7.26 2.54 4.64
N PHE A 36 -6.49 1.47 4.46
CA PHE A 36 -5.54 1.38 3.35
C PHE A 36 -5.24 -0.08 3.02
N ALA A 37 -4.67 -0.30 1.86
CA ALA A 37 -4.19 -1.61 1.47
C ALA A 37 -2.68 -1.56 1.21
N VAL A 38 -2.01 -2.66 1.56
CA VAL A 38 -0.63 -2.89 1.15
C VAL A 38 -0.67 -4.02 0.13
N ASN A 39 -0.35 -3.69 -1.12
CA ASN A 39 -0.28 -4.67 -2.20
C ASN A 39 1.20 -5.03 -2.37
N ILE A 40 1.57 -6.24 -1.97
CA ILE A 40 2.92 -6.75 -2.11
C ILE A 40 3.06 -7.29 -3.52
N VAL A 41 3.94 -6.68 -4.31
CA VAL A 41 4.03 -6.97 -5.74
C VAL A 41 5.28 -7.78 -6.08
N GLY A 42 5.14 -8.61 -7.11
CA GLY A 42 6.23 -9.38 -7.69
C GLY A 42 6.68 -8.76 -9.01
N GLU A 43 7.45 -9.53 -9.77
CA GLU A 43 8.04 -9.09 -11.03
C GLU A 43 7.02 -8.62 -12.06
N THR A 44 5.84 -9.24 -12.12
CA THR A 44 4.77 -8.89 -13.06
C THR A 44 4.39 -7.42 -12.97
N LEU A 45 4.34 -6.86 -11.76
CA LEU A 45 3.95 -5.46 -11.52
C LEU A 45 5.13 -4.51 -11.28
N GLU A 46 6.37 -4.98 -11.43
CA GLU A 46 7.55 -4.16 -11.10
C GLU A 46 7.58 -2.84 -11.87
N LYS A 47 7.44 -2.88 -13.19
CA LYS A 47 7.46 -1.68 -14.03
C LYS A 47 6.33 -0.72 -13.69
N THR A 48 5.14 -1.25 -13.43
CA THR A 48 3.98 -0.46 -13.04
C THR A 48 4.18 0.20 -11.69
N ALA A 49 4.72 -0.56 -10.71
CA ALA A 49 4.99 -0.04 -9.38
C ALA A 49 5.96 1.14 -9.41
N TYR A 50 7.05 1.05 -10.17
CA TYR A 50 8.01 2.15 -10.26
C TYR A 50 7.58 3.23 -11.25
N GLY A 51 6.99 2.85 -12.38
CA GLY A 51 6.67 3.78 -13.46
C GLY A 51 5.43 4.63 -13.23
N ILE A 52 4.37 4.07 -12.66
CA ILE A 52 3.12 4.79 -12.46
C ILE A 52 2.86 5.08 -10.97
N PHE A 53 2.83 4.05 -10.15
CA PHE A 53 2.53 4.22 -8.72
C PHE A 53 3.64 4.96 -7.97
N GLY A 54 4.89 4.81 -8.38
CA GLY A 54 6.03 5.43 -7.72
C GLY A 54 6.48 6.77 -8.29
N SER A 55 6.04 7.16 -9.48
CA SER A 55 6.53 8.36 -10.17
C SER A 55 5.49 9.44 -10.41
N ARG A 56 4.20 9.15 -10.24
CA ARG A 56 3.11 10.11 -10.49
C ARG A 56 2.27 10.30 -9.23
N THR A 57 1.62 11.47 -9.13
CA THR A 57 0.69 11.75 -8.04
C THR A 57 -0.74 11.38 -8.42
N GLY A 58 -1.50 10.84 -7.46
CA GLY A 58 -2.93 10.59 -7.62
C GLY A 58 -3.80 11.85 -7.61
N ARG A 59 -3.20 13.02 -7.37
CA ARG A 59 -3.95 14.29 -7.37
C ARG A 59 -4.47 14.65 -8.77
N GLY A 60 -3.73 14.28 -9.81
CA GLY A 60 -4.08 14.63 -11.19
C GLY A 60 -4.45 13.45 -12.07
N ILE A 61 -4.29 12.22 -11.61
CA ILE A 61 -4.58 11.01 -12.39
C ILE A 61 -5.15 9.90 -11.52
N ASP A 62 -5.96 9.04 -12.12
CA ASP A 62 -6.35 7.78 -11.52
C ASP A 62 -5.31 6.73 -11.92
N LYS A 63 -4.42 6.39 -11.00
CA LYS A 63 -3.30 5.49 -11.26
C LYS A 63 -3.74 4.07 -11.62
N ILE A 64 -4.84 3.60 -11.04
CA ILE A 64 -5.37 2.27 -11.34
C ILE A 64 -5.88 2.23 -12.78
N ALA A 65 -6.68 3.22 -13.19
CA ALA A 65 -7.17 3.31 -14.56
C ALA A 65 -6.02 3.51 -15.56
N GLU A 66 -5.06 4.39 -15.23
CA GLU A 66 -3.91 4.69 -16.10
C GLU A 66 -3.00 3.48 -16.29
N SER A 67 -2.77 2.70 -15.23
CA SER A 67 -1.90 1.52 -15.27
C SER A 67 -2.56 0.31 -15.91
N ARG A 68 -3.88 0.31 -16.04
CA ARG A 68 -4.68 -0.81 -16.55
C ARG A 68 -4.54 -2.09 -15.73
N VAL A 69 -4.09 -1.99 -14.47
CA VAL A 69 -4.07 -3.16 -13.58
C VAL A 69 -5.48 -3.56 -13.21
N LYS A 70 -5.67 -4.86 -12.95
CA LYS A 70 -6.93 -5.36 -12.45
C LYS A 70 -7.00 -5.10 -10.96
N ALA A 71 -8.05 -4.41 -10.54
CA ALA A 71 -8.28 -4.12 -9.14
C ALA A 71 -9.67 -4.57 -8.74
N ARG A 72 -9.81 -4.95 -7.48
CA ARG A 72 -11.09 -5.31 -6.88
C ARG A 72 -11.22 -4.56 -5.55
N ARG A 73 -12.45 -4.38 -5.11
CA ARG A 73 -12.74 -3.83 -3.79
C ARG A 73 -12.32 -4.85 -2.72
N GLY A 74 -11.81 -4.37 -1.59
CA GLY A 74 -11.51 -5.21 -0.45
C GLY A 74 -12.75 -5.92 0.12
N GLU A 75 -12.51 -6.99 0.87
CA GLU A 75 -13.58 -7.77 1.50
C GLU A 75 -13.96 -7.21 2.87
N LYS A 76 -13.01 -6.62 3.59
CA LYS A 76 -13.20 -6.05 4.93
C LYS A 76 -13.10 -4.53 4.95
N THR A 77 -12.64 -3.94 3.86
CA THR A 77 -12.48 -2.51 3.68
C THR A 77 -12.98 -2.12 2.29
N VAL A 78 -13.01 -0.82 1.99
CA VAL A 78 -13.41 -0.34 0.65
C VAL A 78 -12.21 -0.01 -0.23
N VAL A 79 -11.00 -0.34 0.22
CA VAL A 79 -9.77 -0.03 -0.52
C VAL A 79 -9.62 -0.94 -1.73
N PRO A 80 -8.95 -0.46 -2.81
CA PRO A 80 -8.67 -1.29 -3.97
C PRO A 80 -7.52 -2.26 -3.71
N LEU A 81 -7.73 -3.51 -4.11
CA LEU A 81 -6.71 -4.56 -4.06
C LEU A 81 -6.30 -4.87 -5.50
N LEU A 82 -4.99 -4.99 -5.73
CA LEU A 82 -4.48 -5.34 -7.06
C LEU A 82 -4.49 -6.85 -7.23
N GLU A 83 -5.28 -7.35 -8.18
CA GLU A 83 -5.43 -8.81 -8.39
C GLU A 83 -4.15 -9.47 -8.91
N GLU A 84 -3.19 -8.69 -9.44
CA GLU A 84 -1.91 -9.19 -9.92
C GLU A 84 -0.80 -9.09 -8.86
N ALA A 85 -1.10 -8.60 -7.66
CA ALA A 85 -0.18 -8.60 -6.55
C ALA A 85 0.08 -10.03 -6.05
N THR A 86 1.18 -10.23 -5.33
CA THR A 86 1.44 -11.51 -4.67
C THR A 86 0.49 -11.68 -3.50
N VAL A 87 0.43 -10.67 -2.64
CA VAL A 87 -0.46 -10.63 -1.47
C VAL A 87 -1.02 -9.21 -1.36
N ALA A 88 -2.29 -9.11 -1.02
CA ALA A 88 -2.92 -7.85 -0.67
C ALA A 88 -3.34 -7.89 0.80
N LEU A 89 -2.90 -6.89 1.58
CA LEU A 89 -3.25 -6.74 2.97
C LEU A 89 -4.24 -5.60 3.11
N GLU A 90 -5.41 -5.88 3.69
CA GLU A 90 -6.40 -4.86 4.02
C GLU A 90 -6.16 -4.39 5.45
N CYS A 91 -6.02 -3.08 5.62
CA CYS A 91 -5.65 -2.49 6.90
C CYS A 91 -6.62 -1.40 7.33
N LYS A 92 -6.87 -1.33 8.64
CA LYS A 92 -7.56 -0.21 9.27
C LYS A 92 -6.54 0.62 10.02
N LEU A 93 -6.58 1.93 9.82
CA LEU A 93 -5.66 2.85 10.47
C LEU A 93 -5.82 2.79 11.99
N VAL A 94 -4.71 2.57 12.69
CA VAL A 94 -4.66 2.62 14.16
C VAL A 94 -4.18 3.98 14.61
N LYS A 95 -3.05 4.44 14.08
CA LYS A 95 -2.51 5.76 14.40
C LYS A 95 -1.42 6.16 13.42
N THR A 96 -1.07 7.44 13.44
CA THR A 96 0.11 7.95 12.74
C THR A 96 1.08 8.53 13.76
N VAL A 97 2.38 8.39 13.48
CA VAL A 97 3.46 8.90 14.34
C VAL A 97 4.42 9.69 13.48
N GLU A 98 4.67 10.94 13.85
CA GLU A 98 5.68 11.74 13.17
C GLU A 98 7.08 11.27 13.57
N ALA A 99 7.93 11.06 12.57
CA ALA A 99 9.30 10.58 12.76
C ALA A 99 10.23 11.27 11.75
N GLY A 100 10.88 12.36 12.17
CA GLY A 100 11.76 13.12 11.29
C GLY A 100 11.01 13.67 10.08
N ASP A 101 11.46 13.35 8.88
CA ASP A 101 10.86 13.80 7.62
C ASP A 101 9.80 12.83 7.06
N HIS A 102 9.39 11.87 7.86
CA HIS A 102 8.37 10.89 7.49
C HIS A 102 7.29 10.76 8.57
N VAL A 103 6.15 10.20 8.17
CA VAL A 103 5.06 9.84 9.07
C VAL A 103 4.92 8.33 9.03
N LEU A 104 4.93 7.71 10.21
CA LEU A 104 4.69 6.26 10.32
C LEU A 104 3.20 6.04 10.40
N VAL A 105 2.67 5.34 9.41
CA VAL A 105 1.26 4.96 9.37
C VAL A 105 1.16 3.54 9.91
N ILE A 106 0.45 3.37 11.01
CA ILE A 106 0.28 2.05 11.65
C ILE A 106 -1.15 1.59 11.44
N GLY A 107 -1.28 0.43 10.83
CA GLY A 107 -2.59 -0.16 10.56
C GLY A 107 -2.69 -1.58 11.08
N GLU A 108 -3.91 -1.97 11.47
CA GLU A 108 -4.20 -3.34 11.82
C GLU A 108 -4.60 -4.10 10.54
N VAL A 109 -3.94 -5.21 10.29
CA VAL A 109 -4.28 -6.10 9.18
C VAL A 109 -5.57 -6.84 9.53
N VAL A 110 -6.64 -6.54 8.81
CA VAL A 110 -7.96 -7.15 9.05
C VAL A 110 -8.28 -8.24 8.03
N ASN A 111 -7.54 -8.32 6.94
CA ASN A 111 -7.65 -9.38 5.95
C ASN A 111 -6.40 -9.47 5.10
N ALA A 112 -6.06 -10.67 4.65
CA ALA A 112 -4.93 -10.91 3.76
C ALA A 112 -5.36 -11.87 2.66
N LEU A 113 -5.12 -11.50 1.40
CA LEU A 113 -5.47 -12.29 0.23
C LEU A 113 -4.20 -12.60 -0.56
N LYS A 114 -3.96 -13.88 -0.83
CA LYS A 114 -2.84 -14.31 -1.65
C LYS A 114 -3.34 -14.57 -3.07
N PHE A 115 -2.77 -13.87 -4.04
CA PHE A 115 -3.16 -14.00 -5.44
C PHE A 115 -2.16 -14.77 -6.29
N SER A 116 -0.89 -14.82 -5.89
CA SER A 116 0.16 -15.47 -6.69
C SER A 116 1.27 -16.01 -5.81
N GLU A 117 2.14 -16.85 -6.43
CA GLU A 117 3.33 -17.39 -5.77
C GLU A 117 4.59 -16.58 -6.11
N GLU A 118 4.47 -15.46 -6.85
CA GLU A 118 5.62 -14.64 -7.19
C GLU A 118 6.32 -14.14 -5.93
N GLN A 119 7.66 -14.14 -5.97
CA GLN A 119 8.44 -13.55 -4.89
C GLN A 119 8.26 -12.03 -4.88
N PRO A 120 8.11 -11.42 -3.70
CA PRO A 120 8.04 -9.96 -3.61
C PRO A 120 9.31 -9.32 -4.15
N ILE A 121 9.15 -8.21 -4.89
CA ILE A 121 10.31 -7.42 -5.31
C ILE A 121 10.81 -6.62 -4.11
N VAL A 122 12.12 -6.41 -4.08
CA VAL A 122 12.79 -5.66 -3.02
C VAL A 122 13.42 -4.42 -3.63
N PHE A 123 13.16 -3.27 -3.02
CA PHE A 123 13.78 -2.03 -3.43
C PHE A 123 15.26 -2.03 -3.02
N THR A 124 16.14 -1.86 -3.99
CA THR A 124 17.58 -1.67 -3.76
C THR A 124 17.97 -0.30 -4.24
N PRO A 125 18.41 0.59 -3.32
CA PRO A 125 18.83 1.94 -3.68
C PRO A 125 20.13 1.96 -4.50
#